data_2d993ef78b0cbd3e6e815700d9e1fb32
#
_entry.id   2d993ef78b0cbd3e6e815700d9e1fb32
#
_cell.length_a   1.000
_cell.length_b   1.000
_cell.length_c   1.000
_cell.angle_alpha   90.00
_cell.angle_beta   90.00
_cell.angle_gamma   90.00
#
_symmetry.space_group_name_H-M   'P 1'
#
loop_
_entity.id
_entity.type
_entity.pdbx_description
1 polymer ?
#
loop_
_entity_poly.entity_id
_entity_poly.type
_entity_poly.pdbx_seq_one_letter_code
_entity_poly.pdbx_strand_id
1 'polypeptide(L)'
;MGGTVRIANGHMHPLVEERIRTICHSCAQAMGAECEVDYIHGMPALDCDAQAVSILERAAKAQLGEKRVAFLPRPSMGSEDFARYLTLAPGAMFRIGTANQSDQSRLPLHNAHIIFDEESCK
;
A
#
# COMPACT_ATOMS: atom_id res chain seq x y z
N MET A 1 21.71 13.18 -2.14
CA MET A 1 21.25 11.83 -1.76
C MET A 1 19.73 11.81 -1.83
N GLY A 2 19.08 10.72 -2.21
CA GLY A 2 17.63 10.65 -2.29
C GLY A 2 17.12 9.27 -1.88
N GLY A 3 15.82 9.19 -1.56
CA GLY A 3 15.17 7.95 -1.14
C GLY A 3 13.65 8.03 -1.17
N THR A 4 13.00 6.94 -0.86
CA THR A 4 11.55 6.86 -0.73
C THR A 4 11.18 6.37 0.66
N VAL A 5 10.25 7.08 1.29
CA VAL A 5 9.70 6.71 2.59
C VAL A 5 8.33 6.08 2.39
N ARG A 6 8.10 4.92 3.00
CA ARG A 6 6.82 4.22 2.97
C ARG A 6 6.36 3.94 4.38
N ILE A 7 5.13 4.32 4.68
CA ILE A 7 4.56 4.28 6.04
C ILE A 7 3.20 3.57 5.96
N ALA A 8 3.01 2.53 6.77
CA ALA A 8 1.76 1.79 6.82
C ALA A 8 0.65 2.53 7.60
N ASN A 9 1.02 3.43 8.51
CA ASN A 9 0.08 4.23 9.31
C ASN A 9 0.25 5.71 8.95
N GLY A 10 -0.74 6.27 8.25
CA GLY A 10 -0.72 7.65 7.77
C GLY A 10 -0.52 8.71 8.86
N HIS A 11 -0.97 8.45 10.09
CA HIS A 11 -0.78 9.37 11.22
C HIS A 11 0.70 9.56 11.63
N MET A 12 1.57 8.65 11.20
CA MET A 12 3.01 8.74 11.49
C MET A 12 3.78 9.65 10.52
N HIS A 13 3.17 10.12 9.44
CA HIS A 13 3.84 10.93 8.43
C HIS A 13 4.54 12.17 9.00
N PRO A 14 3.88 13.03 9.80
CA PRO A 14 4.53 14.24 10.33
C PRO A 14 5.74 13.91 11.20
N LEU A 15 5.62 12.90 12.06
CA LEU A 15 6.71 12.48 12.93
C LEU A 15 7.90 11.94 12.13
N VAL A 16 7.64 11.12 11.10
CA VAL A 16 8.70 10.54 10.28
C VAL A 16 9.42 11.62 9.47
N GLU A 17 8.70 12.59 8.90
CA GLU A 17 9.30 13.72 8.21
C GLU A 17 10.19 14.54 9.15
N GLU A 18 9.67 14.91 10.32
CA GLU A 18 10.43 15.64 11.35
C GLU A 18 11.74 14.91 11.71
N ARG A 19 11.67 13.60 11.93
CA ARG A 19 12.83 12.78 12.28
C ARG A 19 13.86 12.71 11.16
N ILE A 20 13.41 12.56 9.91
CA ILE A 20 14.30 12.57 8.74
C ILE A 20 15.05 13.91 8.66
N ARG A 21 14.33 15.03 8.75
CA ARG A 21 14.92 16.36 8.73
C ARG A 21 15.95 16.53 9.85
N THR A 22 15.57 16.18 11.08
CA THR A 22 16.44 16.26 12.26
C THR A 22 17.71 15.43 12.07
N ILE A 23 17.60 14.19 11.63
CA ILE A 23 18.75 13.29 11.43
C ILE A 23 19.67 13.84 10.34
N CYS A 24 19.12 14.25 9.19
CA CYS A 24 19.92 14.79 8.10
C CYS A 24 20.71 16.05 8.51
N HIS A 25 20.04 17.02 9.17
CA HIS A 25 20.71 18.23 9.65
C HIS A 25 21.78 17.92 10.71
N SER A 26 21.47 17.04 11.67
CA SER A 26 22.42 16.70 12.73
C SER A 26 23.66 15.97 12.19
N CYS A 27 23.46 15.05 11.23
CA CYS A 27 24.58 14.36 10.58
C CYS A 27 25.45 15.33 9.77
N ALA A 28 24.84 16.23 9.02
CA ALA A 28 25.59 17.25 8.25
C ALA A 28 26.40 18.16 9.19
N GLN A 29 25.77 18.66 10.23
CA GLN A 29 26.43 19.51 11.23
C GLN A 29 27.62 18.80 11.90
N ALA A 30 27.46 17.52 12.26
CA ALA A 30 28.54 16.73 12.85
C ALA A 30 29.76 16.60 11.91
N MET A 31 29.52 16.69 10.60
CA MET A 31 30.58 16.67 9.57
C MET A 31 31.05 18.03 9.12
N GLY A 32 30.63 19.14 9.78
CA GLY A 32 30.95 20.50 9.39
C GLY A 32 30.35 20.93 8.05
N ALA A 33 29.24 20.32 7.65
CA ALA A 33 28.53 20.60 6.41
C ALA A 33 27.10 21.11 6.67
N GLU A 34 26.49 21.68 5.66
CA GLU A 34 25.06 22.06 5.65
C GLU A 34 24.27 21.05 4.83
N CYS A 35 22.99 20.88 5.18
CA CYS A 35 22.06 19.98 4.50
C CYS A 35 20.71 20.68 4.30
N GLU A 36 20.22 20.64 3.08
CA GLU A 36 18.84 20.97 2.76
C GLU A 36 18.05 19.66 2.51
N VAL A 37 16.87 19.55 3.08
CA VAL A 37 16.00 18.39 2.91
C VAL A 37 14.74 18.81 2.18
N ASP A 38 14.62 18.37 0.93
CA ASP A 38 13.37 18.47 0.18
C ASP A 38 12.56 17.19 0.41
N TYR A 39 11.39 17.33 1.07
CA TYR A 39 10.51 16.22 1.38
C TYR A 39 9.17 16.39 0.66
N ILE A 40 8.93 15.53 -0.32
CA ILE A 40 7.72 15.56 -1.15
C ILE A 40 6.74 14.53 -0.63
N HIS A 41 5.54 14.99 -0.24
CA HIS A 41 4.45 14.11 0.14
C HIS A 41 3.84 13.43 -1.10
N GLY A 42 3.88 12.10 -1.10
CA GLY A 42 3.31 11.27 -2.16
C GLY A 42 1.85 10.90 -1.91
N MET A 43 1.52 9.64 -2.19
CA MET A 43 0.20 9.08 -1.92
C MET A 43 0.00 8.87 -0.42
N PRO A 44 -1.20 9.12 0.12
CA PRO A 44 -1.54 8.77 1.49
C PRO A 44 -1.49 7.25 1.72
N ALA A 45 -1.47 6.83 2.98
CA ALA A 45 -1.66 5.42 3.31
C ALA A 45 -3.06 4.97 2.90
N LEU A 46 -3.17 3.74 2.38
CA LEU A 46 -4.45 3.11 2.10
C LEU A 46 -5.06 2.62 3.41
N ASP A 47 -5.94 3.42 3.98
CA ASP A 47 -6.65 3.10 5.22
C ASP A 47 -8.12 2.84 4.90
N CYS A 48 -8.49 1.56 4.91
CA CYS A 48 -9.84 1.13 4.58
C CYS A 48 -10.79 1.31 5.75
N ASP A 49 -11.99 1.80 5.47
CA ASP A 49 -13.06 1.92 6.47
C ASP A 49 -13.54 0.55 6.94
N ALA A 50 -13.61 0.34 8.25
CA ALA A 50 -13.95 -0.96 8.85
C ALA A 50 -15.36 -1.45 8.47
N GLN A 51 -16.33 -0.53 8.32
CA GLN A 51 -17.68 -0.88 7.91
C GLN A 51 -17.73 -1.31 6.45
N ALA A 52 -17.05 -0.58 5.57
CA ALA A 52 -16.92 -0.94 4.16
C ALA A 52 -16.22 -2.30 3.98
N VAL A 53 -15.14 -2.55 4.74
CA VAL A 53 -14.46 -3.86 4.78
C VAL A 53 -15.42 -4.97 5.19
N SER A 54 -16.23 -4.77 6.25
CA SER A 54 -17.21 -5.75 6.72
C SER A 54 -18.29 -6.07 5.67
N ILE A 55 -18.75 -5.06 4.93
CA ILE A 55 -19.71 -5.24 3.83
C ILE A 55 -19.08 -6.07 2.71
N LEU A 56 -17.89 -5.72 2.27
CA LEU A 56 -17.16 -6.46 1.23
C LEU A 56 -16.89 -7.91 1.65
N GLU A 57 -16.45 -8.13 2.87
CA GLU A 57 -16.17 -9.47 3.39
C GLU A 57 -17.42 -10.36 3.32
N ARG A 58 -18.57 -9.85 3.81
CA ARG A 58 -19.83 -10.61 3.78
C ARG A 58 -20.28 -10.91 2.36
N ALA A 59 -20.21 -9.94 1.45
CA ALA A 59 -20.55 -10.12 0.06
C ALA A 59 -19.65 -11.15 -0.62
N ALA A 60 -18.33 -11.04 -0.41
CA ALA A 60 -17.37 -11.98 -0.97
C ALA A 60 -17.56 -13.41 -0.45
N LYS A 61 -17.79 -13.56 0.87
CA LYS A 61 -18.07 -14.89 1.45
C LYS A 61 -19.38 -15.51 0.93
N ALA A 62 -20.41 -14.69 0.73
CA ALA A 62 -21.68 -15.16 0.18
C ALA A 62 -21.54 -15.67 -1.27
N GLN A 63 -20.69 -15.01 -2.08
CA GLN A 63 -20.49 -15.38 -3.48
C GLN A 63 -19.46 -16.49 -3.67
N LEU A 64 -18.34 -16.44 -2.97
CA LEU A 64 -17.19 -17.30 -3.20
C LEU A 64 -17.06 -18.41 -2.17
N GLY A 65 -17.76 -18.31 -1.05
CA GLY A 65 -17.61 -19.18 0.11
C GLY A 65 -16.48 -18.76 1.04
N GLU A 66 -16.63 -19.08 2.32
CA GLU A 66 -15.70 -18.61 3.39
C GLU A 66 -14.24 -18.98 3.16
N LYS A 67 -13.99 -20.17 2.59
CA LYS A 67 -12.61 -20.67 2.37
C LYS A 67 -11.83 -19.90 1.30
N ARG A 68 -12.51 -19.12 0.47
CA ARG A 68 -11.88 -18.34 -0.61
C ARG A 68 -11.66 -16.88 -0.25
N VAL A 69 -12.08 -16.47 0.93
CA VAL A 69 -11.91 -15.10 1.43
C VAL A 69 -10.94 -15.11 2.59
N ALA A 70 -9.89 -14.31 2.49
CA ALA A 70 -8.88 -14.21 3.51
C ALA A 70 -8.44 -12.75 3.73
N PHE A 71 -8.04 -12.43 4.94
CA PHE A 71 -7.38 -11.16 5.25
C PHE A 71 -5.88 -11.27 4.97
N LEU A 72 -5.31 -10.20 4.45
CA LEU A 72 -3.86 -10.11 4.30
C LEU A 72 -3.23 -9.95 5.70
N PRO A 73 -2.26 -10.79 6.06
CA PRO A 73 -1.65 -10.76 7.40
C PRO A 73 -0.77 -9.52 7.63
N ARG A 74 -0.38 -8.85 6.56
CA ARG A 74 0.45 -7.65 6.60
C ARG A 74 0.01 -6.66 5.51
N PRO A 75 0.09 -5.35 5.77
CA PRO A 75 -0.18 -4.34 4.76
C PRO A 75 0.85 -4.43 3.62
N SER A 76 0.41 -4.10 2.42
CA SER A 76 1.33 -3.88 1.30
C SER A 76 1.99 -2.51 1.47
N MET A 77 3.30 -2.45 1.26
CA MET A 77 4.05 -1.18 1.26
C MET A 77 4.13 -0.56 -0.15
N GLY A 78 3.31 -1.03 -1.09
CA GLY A 78 3.11 -0.40 -2.38
C GLY A 78 2.33 0.90 -2.27
N SER A 79 2.48 1.77 -3.27
CA SER A 79 1.62 2.95 -3.43
C SER A 79 0.33 2.54 -4.14
N GLU A 80 -0.79 3.17 -3.76
CA GLU A 80 -2.11 2.87 -4.31
C GLU A 80 -2.90 4.17 -4.50
N ASP A 81 -3.30 4.45 -5.73
CA ASP A 81 -4.02 5.68 -6.08
C ASP A 81 -5.41 5.74 -5.44
N PHE A 82 -6.04 4.60 -5.21
CA PHE A 82 -7.32 4.49 -4.53
C PHE A 82 -7.30 5.10 -3.12
N ALA A 83 -6.13 5.18 -2.48
CA ALA A 83 -5.96 5.84 -1.19
C ALA A 83 -6.42 7.30 -1.20
N ARG A 84 -6.34 8.01 -2.35
CA ARG A 84 -6.85 9.38 -2.47
C ARG A 84 -8.36 9.46 -2.37
N TYR A 85 -9.09 8.49 -2.91
CA TYR A 85 -10.55 8.44 -2.79
C TYR A 85 -10.98 8.22 -1.34
N LEU A 86 -10.20 7.45 -0.58
CA LEU A 86 -10.48 7.21 0.85
C LEU A 86 -10.27 8.44 1.73
N THR A 87 -9.58 9.47 1.25
CA THR A 87 -9.54 10.77 1.95
C THR A 87 -10.84 11.58 1.79
N LEU A 88 -11.68 11.23 0.82
CA LEU A 88 -12.91 11.94 0.49
C LEU A 88 -14.18 11.21 0.96
N ALA A 89 -14.12 9.88 0.99
CA ALA A 89 -15.26 9.05 1.37
C ALA A 89 -14.80 7.72 1.99
N PRO A 90 -15.56 7.15 2.94
CA PRO A 90 -15.32 5.82 3.45
C PRO A 90 -15.38 4.77 2.33
N GLY A 91 -14.44 3.84 2.33
CA GLY A 91 -14.40 2.80 1.33
C GLY A 91 -13.42 1.69 1.70
N ALA A 92 -13.37 0.66 0.89
CA ALA A 92 -12.44 -0.44 1.06
C ALA A 92 -11.97 -0.97 -0.30
N MET A 93 -10.77 -1.53 -0.30
CA MET A 93 -10.16 -2.20 -1.45
C MET A 93 -9.94 -3.68 -1.13
N PHE A 94 -10.13 -4.52 -2.12
CA PHE A 94 -9.80 -5.94 -2.03
C PHE A 94 -8.92 -6.37 -3.21
N ARG A 95 -8.32 -7.53 -3.09
CA ARG A 95 -7.51 -8.14 -4.14
C ARG A 95 -8.15 -9.45 -4.59
N ILE A 96 -8.12 -9.67 -5.90
CA ILE A 96 -8.55 -10.93 -6.50
C ILE A 96 -7.30 -11.75 -6.81
N GLY A 97 -7.28 -13.01 -6.38
CA GLY A 97 -6.23 -13.94 -6.77
C GLY A 97 -6.46 -14.40 -8.20
N THR A 98 -5.50 -14.16 -9.07
CA THR A 98 -5.57 -14.48 -10.51
C THR A 98 -4.54 -15.53 -10.93
N ALA A 99 -3.93 -16.22 -9.97
CA ALA A 99 -2.96 -17.27 -10.26
C ALA A 99 -3.64 -18.58 -10.65
N ASN A 100 -3.16 -19.21 -11.72
CA ASN A 100 -3.53 -20.56 -12.15
C ASN A 100 -2.32 -21.52 -12.06
N GLN A 101 -2.31 -22.59 -12.87
CA GLN A 101 -1.23 -23.57 -12.89
C GLN A 101 0.03 -23.10 -13.64
N SER A 102 -0.04 -22.01 -14.40
CA SER A 102 1.11 -21.46 -15.10
C SER A 102 2.03 -20.69 -14.15
N ASP A 103 3.33 -20.91 -14.27
CA ASP A 103 4.34 -20.16 -13.51
C ASP A 103 4.28 -18.66 -13.81
N GLN A 104 3.91 -18.28 -15.03
CA GLN A 104 3.76 -16.88 -15.41
C GLN A 104 2.64 -16.16 -14.66
N SER A 105 1.59 -16.86 -14.23
CA SER A 105 0.49 -16.28 -13.43
C SER A 105 0.90 -15.98 -11.98
N ARG A 106 2.05 -16.47 -11.55
CA ARG A 106 2.59 -16.29 -10.18
C ARG A 106 3.69 -15.24 -10.11
N LEU A 107 4.04 -14.64 -11.24
CA LEU A 107 5.01 -13.56 -11.28
C LEU A 107 4.50 -12.35 -10.50
N PRO A 108 5.40 -11.53 -9.93
CA PRO A 108 5.01 -10.27 -9.29
C PRO A 108 4.29 -9.34 -10.24
N LEU A 109 3.36 -8.53 -9.72
CA LEU A 109 2.78 -7.41 -10.46
C LEU A 109 3.88 -6.54 -11.06
N HIS A 110 3.64 -5.98 -12.22
CA HIS A 110 4.58 -5.19 -13.04
C HIS A 110 5.69 -6.00 -13.72
N ASN A 111 5.68 -7.34 -13.65
CA ASN A 111 6.53 -8.16 -14.50
C ASN A 111 5.95 -8.18 -15.92
N ALA A 112 6.79 -7.96 -16.94
CA ALA A 112 6.35 -7.91 -18.35
C ALA A 112 5.79 -9.24 -18.87
N HIS A 113 6.05 -10.36 -18.19
CA HIS A 113 5.62 -11.70 -18.58
C HIS A 113 4.48 -12.25 -17.71
N ILE A 114 3.94 -11.44 -16.79
CA ILE A 114 2.80 -11.89 -15.99
C ILE A 114 1.56 -12.09 -16.87
N ILE A 115 0.85 -13.18 -16.61
CA ILE A 115 -0.47 -13.43 -17.18
C ILE A 115 -1.49 -13.56 -16.06
N PHE A 116 -2.71 -13.14 -16.29
CA PHE A 116 -3.82 -13.27 -15.36
C PHE A 116 -4.77 -14.37 -15.84
N ASP A 117 -5.32 -15.12 -14.89
CA ASP A 117 -6.39 -16.05 -15.17
C ASP A 117 -7.71 -15.28 -15.32
N GLU A 118 -8.21 -15.16 -16.54
CA GLU A 118 -9.44 -14.44 -16.86
C GLU A 118 -10.68 -15.08 -16.23
N GLU A 119 -10.65 -16.38 -15.93
CA GLU A 119 -11.74 -17.06 -15.23
C GLU A 119 -11.93 -16.52 -13.79
N SER A 120 -10.89 -15.92 -13.20
CA SER A 120 -10.97 -15.27 -11.90
C SER A 120 -11.83 -14.00 -11.87
N CYS A 121 -12.19 -13.47 -13.05
CA CYS A 121 -12.99 -12.25 -13.21
C CYS A 121 -14.49 -12.54 -13.48
N LYS A 122 -14.88 -13.81 -13.59
CA LYS A 122 -16.25 -14.26 -13.80
C LYS A 122 -16.92 -14.65 -12.49
#